data_53c43afc80d9f614e821c412d70d4e64
#
_entry.id   53c43afc80d9f614e821c412d70d4e64
#
_cell.length_a   1.000
_cell.length_b   1.000
_cell.length_c   1.000
_cell.angle_alpha   90.00
_cell.angle_beta   90.00
_cell.angle_gamma   90.00
#
_symmetry.space_group_name_H-M   'P 1'
#
loop_
_entity.id
_entity.type
_entity.pdbx_description
1 polymer ?
#
loop_
_entity_poly.entity_id
_entity_poly.type
_entity_poly.pdbx_seq_one_letter_code
_entity_poly.pdbx_strand_id
1 'polypeptide(L)'
;MNLIYVHTHDSGRYMQPYGIGTDNPNFMRLARESFMFHQAHCTAPTCSCSRVGMLSGMAPHSSGMFGLAHRGFHMDDYHKHLSHYLHDHGYYTVLSGVQHEAKDDSVLGYDERFTKRAPSSRERDLASLAYALDFLRSGRNGDKPFFLAFGMHSTHLVYEENHDIEEDFVLPPPPIVNTPETRHDFSNYLTSLRTADELLGALLDEVDAQGLRENTVVIYTTDHGVSFPEMKCTLTDAGTGIALFIRHPQIGRGASDAMVSHVDVFPTICDMLNLPHPDWLQGKSLLPLMKGETDKVHDYVFSEVTYHAAYEPQRGVRSNRMKYIRLFDEDTHKPLVNIGDHEAKDVYLTSKLPRLPRKHEFLFDLVADPMERINLVDVPEYREEYEELSRVLHQWMVDTHDPLLNGPIPMEPGQIANKTSAISPFEPCYDCDGNQVD
;
A
#
# COMPACT_ATOMS: atom_id res chain seq x y z
N MET A 1 8.91 24.01 -6.51
CA MET A 1 7.55 23.44 -6.51
C MET A 1 7.39 22.66 -5.23
N ASN A 2 6.25 22.77 -4.52
CA ASN A 2 5.98 22.02 -3.31
C ASN A 2 5.46 20.62 -3.65
N LEU A 3 5.56 19.70 -2.71
CA LEU A 3 5.02 18.35 -2.79
C LEU A 3 4.16 18.05 -1.57
N ILE A 4 2.94 17.59 -1.79
CA ILE A 4 2.06 17.03 -0.77
C ILE A 4 1.82 15.56 -1.12
N TYR A 5 2.18 14.68 -0.20
CA TYR A 5 1.89 13.26 -0.26
C TYR A 5 0.78 12.94 0.73
N VAL A 6 -0.36 12.48 0.23
CA VAL A 6 -1.52 12.08 1.03
C VAL A 6 -1.75 10.59 0.90
N HIS A 7 -1.96 9.92 2.00
CA HIS A 7 -2.28 8.51 1.97
C HIS A 7 -3.31 8.11 3.02
N THR A 8 -4.12 7.13 2.67
CA THR A 8 -4.95 6.34 3.59
C THR A 8 -4.28 5.01 3.90
N HIS A 9 -4.87 4.25 4.81
CA HIS A 9 -4.41 2.94 5.25
C HIS A 9 -5.42 1.88 4.79
N ASP A 10 -4.97 0.74 4.26
CA ASP A 10 -5.81 -0.43 3.94
C ASP A 10 -7.04 -0.09 3.07
N SER A 11 -6.92 0.80 2.07
CA SER A 11 -8.07 1.21 1.24
C SER A 11 -8.04 0.60 -0.17
N GLY A 12 -6.88 0.24 -0.68
CA GLY A 12 -6.72 -0.27 -2.04
C GLY A 12 -7.36 0.63 -3.10
N ARG A 13 -8.14 0.05 -4.00
CA ARG A 13 -8.96 0.74 -5.01
C ARG A 13 -10.44 0.85 -4.62
N TYR A 14 -10.78 0.59 -3.34
CA TYR A 14 -12.16 0.43 -2.91
C TYR A 14 -12.79 1.77 -2.51
N MET A 15 -12.86 2.70 -3.47
CA MET A 15 -13.42 4.05 -3.36
C MET A 15 -14.12 4.48 -4.63
N GLN A 16 -14.93 5.55 -4.57
CA GLN A 16 -15.75 6.02 -5.69
C GLN A 16 -14.99 6.25 -7.00
N PRO A 17 -13.77 6.85 -7.04
CA PRO A 17 -13.04 7.03 -8.30
C PRO A 17 -12.71 5.72 -9.06
N TYR A 18 -12.70 4.59 -8.35
CA TYR A 18 -12.50 3.26 -8.95
C TYR A 18 -13.80 2.46 -9.11
N GLY A 19 -14.97 3.11 -9.02
CA GLY A 19 -16.26 2.50 -9.34
C GLY A 19 -16.96 1.82 -8.16
N ILE A 20 -16.48 1.98 -6.94
CA ILE A 20 -17.20 1.52 -5.74
C ILE A 20 -18.40 2.45 -5.49
N GLY A 21 -19.57 1.85 -5.28
CA GLY A 21 -20.84 2.57 -5.05
C GLY A 21 -20.89 3.23 -3.67
N THR A 22 -20.12 4.28 -3.47
CA THR A 22 -20.07 5.11 -2.26
C THR A 22 -19.96 6.57 -2.66
N ASP A 23 -20.28 7.50 -1.75
CA ASP A 23 -20.16 8.94 -1.98
C ASP A 23 -18.84 9.45 -1.37
N ASN A 24 -17.88 9.75 -2.24
CA ASN A 24 -16.58 10.32 -1.88
C ASN A 24 -16.29 11.55 -2.76
N PRO A 25 -16.95 12.68 -2.52
CA PRO A 25 -16.91 13.86 -3.40
C PRO A 25 -15.51 14.48 -3.50
N ASN A 26 -14.70 14.41 -2.44
CA ASN A 26 -13.37 15.00 -2.41
C ASN A 26 -12.32 14.11 -3.10
N PHE A 27 -12.39 12.78 -2.94
CA PHE A 27 -11.61 11.86 -3.76
C PHE A 27 -11.98 12.01 -5.24
N MET A 28 -13.27 12.16 -5.56
CA MET A 28 -13.72 12.44 -6.93
C MET A 28 -13.22 13.80 -7.45
N ARG A 29 -13.22 14.85 -6.60
CA ARG A 29 -12.63 16.17 -6.95
C ARG A 29 -11.16 16.00 -7.30
N LEU A 30 -10.35 15.39 -6.43
CA LEU A 30 -8.92 15.19 -6.68
C LEU A 30 -8.70 14.33 -7.93
N ALA A 31 -9.42 13.23 -8.11
CA ALA A 31 -9.30 12.37 -9.29
C ALA A 31 -9.60 13.12 -10.59
N ARG A 32 -10.63 13.98 -10.63
CA ARG A 32 -10.98 14.81 -11.79
C ARG A 32 -9.94 15.87 -12.12
N GLU A 33 -9.11 16.26 -11.16
CA GLU A 33 -8.05 17.26 -11.30
C GLU A 33 -6.66 16.62 -11.53
N SER A 34 -6.57 15.30 -11.50
CA SER A 34 -5.33 14.52 -11.50
C SER A 34 -5.15 13.69 -12.76
N PHE A 35 -3.97 13.12 -12.90
CA PHE A 35 -3.73 11.95 -13.73
C PHE A 35 -3.95 10.69 -12.86
N MET A 36 -4.84 9.81 -13.31
CA MET A 36 -5.28 8.62 -12.59
C MET A 36 -4.69 7.36 -13.22
N PHE A 37 -4.28 6.39 -12.39
CA PHE A 37 -3.71 5.12 -12.85
C PHE A 37 -4.64 3.97 -12.48
N HIS A 38 -5.24 3.32 -13.49
CA HIS A 38 -6.19 2.21 -13.27
C HIS A 38 -5.50 0.91 -12.87
N GLN A 39 -4.26 0.70 -13.32
CA GLN A 39 -3.46 -0.52 -13.06
C GLN A 39 -2.23 -0.20 -12.18
N ALA A 40 -2.46 0.51 -11.07
CA ALA A 40 -1.43 0.75 -10.06
C ALA A 40 -1.40 -0.40 -9.05
N HIS A 41 -0.19 -0.87 -8.72
CA HIS A 41 0.04 -1.98 -7.79
C HIS A 41 1.06 -1.60 -6.72
N CYS A 42 0.85 -2.05 -5.49
CA CYS A 42 1.85 -1.92 -4.43
C CYS A 42 2.97 -2.96 -4.58
N THR A 43 4.11 -2.66 -3.99
CA THR A 43 5.25 -3.59 -3.93
C THR A 43 5.02 -4.73 -2.95
N ALA A 44 4.18 -4.50 -1.94
CA ALA A 44 3.79 -5.50 -0.97
C ALA A 44 2.41 -5.18 -0.40
N PRO A 45 1.47 -6.14 -0.30
CA PRO A 45 0.17 -5.92 0.32
C PRO A 45 0.23 -5.97 1.86
N THR A 46 1.27 -5.33 2.44
CA THR A 46 1.51 -5.17 3.88
C THR A 46 2.01 -3.77 4.18
N CYS A 47 1.56 -3.17 5.26
CA CYS A 47 1.67 -1.72 5.51
C CYS A 47 3.11 -1.16 5.38
N SER A 48 4.04 -1.62 6.24
CA SER A 48 5.42 -1.07 6.26
C SER A 48 6.17 -1.32 4.96
N CYS A 49 6.07 -2.56 4.43
CA CYS A 49 6.76 -2.94 3.21
C CYS A 49 6.27 -2.15 2.00
N SER A 50 4.94 -1.97 1.86
CA SER A 50 4.37 -1.16 0.78
C SER A 50 4.85 0.29 0.81
N ARG A 51 4.77 0.91 1.99
CA ARG A 51 5.15 2.31 2.20
C ARG A 51 6.63 2.55 1.94
N VAL A 52 7.48 1.67 2.48
CA VAL A 52 8.92 1.71 2.22
C VAL A 52 9.20 1.52 0.72
N GLY A 53 8.52 0.58 0.05
CA GLY A 53 8.69 0.37 -1.38
C GLY A 53 8.44 1.64 -2.21
N MET A 54 7.39 2.41 -1.87
CA MET A 54 7.09 3.68 -2.52
C MET A 54 8.09 4.79 -2.13
N LEU A 55 8.37 4.93 -0.83
CA LEU A 55 9.15 6.05 -0.30
C LEU A 55 10.66 5.84 -0.41
N SER A 56 11.12 4.64 -0.78
CA SER A 56 12.52 4.35 -1.14
C SER A 56 12.73 4.15 -2.65
N GLY A 57 11.65 3.84 -3.40
CA GLY A 57 11.74 3.46 -4.81
C GLY A 57 12.39 2.09 -5.04
N MET A 58 12.39 1.23 -4.01
CA MET A 58 13.04 -0.10 -4.01
C MET A 58 12.02 -1.18 -3.67
N ALA A 59 12.25 -2.40 -4.14
CA ALA A 59 11.52 -3.56 -3.62
C ALA A 59 11.76 -3.70 -2.11
N PRO A 60 10.77 -4.12 -1.31
CA PRO A 60 10.92 -4.25 0.14
C PRO A 60 12.14 -5.07 0.56
N HIS A 61 12.39 -6.23 -0.05
CA HIS A 61 13.58 -7.04 0.25
C HIS A 61 14.90 -6.33 -0.08
N SER A 62 14.94 -5.49 -1.14
CA SER A 62 16.13 -4.70 -1.49
C SER A 62 16.39 -3.55 -0.52
N SER A 63 15.39 -3.15 0.26
CA SER A 63 15.49 -2.11 1.29
C SER A 63 15.73 -2.66 2.69
N GLY A 64 15.67 -4.00 2.89
CA GLY A 64 15.72 -4.66 4.20
C GLY A 64 14.37 -4.72 4.93
N MET A 65 13.30 -4.12 4.40
CA MET A 65 11.99 -4.08 5.06
C MET A 65 11.19 -5.36 4.78
N PHE A 66 11.41 -6.40 5.56
CA PHE A 66 10.76 -7.70 5.40
C PHE A 66 9.40 -7.83 6.13
N GLY A 67 9.05 -6.92 7.02
CA GLY A 67 7.85 -7.01 7.85
C GLY A 67 7.43 -5.68 8.45
N LEU A 68 6.63 -5.72 9.52
CA LEU A 68 6.03 -4.54 10.13
C LEU A 68 7.02 -3.80 11.05
N ALA A 69 7.17 -2.49 10.86
CA ALA A 69 8.10 -1.66 11.62
C ALA A 69 7.85 -1.72 13.14
N HIS A 70 6.58 -1.73 13.60
CA HIS A 70 6.26 -1.83 15.01
C HIS A 70 6.64 -3.20 15.63
N ARG A 71 6.88 -4.21 14.79
CA ARG A 71 7.38 -5.54 15.16
C ARG A 71 8.91 -5.66 15.08
N GLY A 72 9.61 -4.53 14.92
CA GLY A 72 11.08 -4.46 14.91
C GLY A 72 11.72 -4.56 13.54
N PHE A 73 10.96 -4.79 12.46
CA PHE A 73 11.50 -4.75 11.10
C PHE A 73 11.84 -3.31 10.69
N HIS A 74 12.89 -3.11 9.90
CA HIS A 74 13.40 -1.79 9.54
C HIS A 74 14.08 -1.81 8.16
N MET A 75 14.29 -0.64 7.59
CA MET A 75 15.16 -0.48 6.42
C MET A 75 16.62 -0.62 6.83
N ASP A 76 17.44 -1.15 5.94
CA ASP A 76 18.90 -1.21 6.13
C ASP A 76 19.53 0.19 6.17
N ASP A 77 18.96 1.12 5.39
CA ASP A 77 19.44 2.49 5.27
C ASP A 77 18.29 3.49 5.08
N TYR A 78 17.94 4.21 6.12
CA TYR A 78 16.90 5.23 6.08
C TYR A 78 17.29 6.50 5.29
N HIS A 79 18.58 6.72 4.96
CA HIS A 79 18.96 7.83 4.07
C HIS A 79 18.43 7.66 2.64
N LYS A 80 18.02 6.45 2.25
CA LYS A 80 17.34 6.19 0.99
C LYS A 80 15.84 6.52 1.02
N HIS A 81 15.30 6.95 2.16
CA HIS A 81 13.91 7.38 2.26
C HIS A 81 13.70 8.76 1.61
N LEU A 82 12.57 8.95 0.94
CA LEU A 82 12.22 10.16 0.19
C LEU A 82 12.34 11.45 1.03
N SER A 83 12.02 11.41 2.31
CA SER A 83 12.13 12.58 3.19
C SER A 83 13.57 13.05 3.36
N HIS A 84 14.52 12.13 3.59
CA HIS A 84 15.95 12.44 3.62
C HIS A 84 16.41 13.00 2.28
N TYR A 85 16.05 12.31 1.19
CA TYR A 85 16.42 12.75 -0.14
C TYR A 85 15.95 14.18 -0.45
N LEU A 86 14.70 14.50 -0.16
CA LEU A 86 14.13 15.84 -0.39
C LEU A 86 14.74 16.88 0.56
N HIS A 87 14.98 16.53 1.84
CA HIS A 87 15.68 17.41 2.78
C HIS A 87 17.07 17.80 2.26
N ASP A 88 17.85 16.83 1.78
CA ASP A 88 19.20 17.04 1.22
C ASP A 88 19.17 17.89 -0.05
N HIS A 89 18.03 17.93 -0.76
CA HIS A 89 17.79 18.79 -1.93
C HIS A 89 17.09 20.12 -1.60
N GLY A 90 17.11 20.52 -0.32
CA GLY A 90 16.69 21.84 0.13
C GLY A 90 15.20 22.00 0.42
N TYR A 91 14.43 20.94 0.48
CA TYR A 91 13.04 20.96 0.91
C TYR A 91 12.92 21.09 2.42
N TYR A 92 11.90 21.78 2.88
CA TYR A 92 11.45 21.71 4.27
C TYR A 92 10.47 20.54 4.39
N THR A 93 10.77 19.55 5.23
CA THR A 93 10.07 18.28 5.26
C THR A 93 9.22 18.13 6.50
N VAL A 94 7.94 17.80 6.31
CA VAL A 94 6.94 17.72 7.38
C VAL A 94 6.19 16.40 7.32
N LEU A 95 6.14 15.69 8.43
CA LEU A 95 5.29 14.53 8.64
C LEU A 95 4.11 14.91 9.52
N SER A 96 2.91 14.73 9.03
CA SER A 96 1.67 14.90 9.78
C SER A 96 0.82 13.63 9.75
N GLY A 97 0.71 12.96 10.88
CA GLY A 97 -0.13 11.78 11.03
C GLY A 97 0.62 10.46 10.96
N VAL A 98 0.04 9.48 10.28
CA VAL A 98 0.56 8.13 10.25
C VAL A 98 1.76 8.02 9.32
N GLN A 99 2.80 7.41 9.82
CA GLN A 99 3.83 6.71 9.10
C GLN A 99 3.80 5.23 9.54
N HIS A 100 4.41 4.35 8.92
CA HIS A 100 4.55 2.96 9.35
C HIS A 100 5.84 2.35 8.79
N GLU A 101 6.77 3.25 8.39
CA GLU A 101 8.05 2.91 7.79
C GLU A 101 9.13 2.67 8.85
N ALA A 102 8.93 3.23 10.08
CA ALA A 102 9.87 3.09 11.18
C ALA A 102 9.16 2.96 12.53
N LYS A 103 9.76 2.22 13.47
CA LYS A 103 9.29 2.15 14.86
C LYS A 103 9.52 3.48 15.61
N ASP A 104 10.66 4.11 15.34
CA ASP A 104 11.01 5.46 15.79
C ASP A 104 11.01 6.38 14.56
N ASP A 105 10.07 7.33 14.52
CA ASP A 105 9.93 8.27 13.40
C ASP A 105 11.08 9.27 13.27
N SER A 106 11.94 9.36 14.28
CA SER A 106 13.12 10.25 14.25
C SER A 106 14.13 9.86 13.18
N VAL A 107 14.17 8.60 12.78
CA VAL A 107 15.09 8.09 11.75
C VAL A 107 14.68 8.46 10.33
N LEU A 108 13.45 8.97 10.14
CA LEU A 108 12.91 9.31 8.81
C LEU A 108 13.39 10.66 8.27
N GLY A 109 14.10 11.48 9.07
CA GLY A 109 14.74 12.70 8.58
C GLY A 109 13.80 13.88 8.25
N TYR A 110 12.56 13.89 8.76
CA TYR A 110 11.69 15.05 8.65
C TYR A 110 12.13 16.19 9.56
N ASP A 111 12.05 17.45 9.09
CA ASP A 111 12.29 18.65 9.89
C ASP A 111 11.25 18.80 11.00
N GLU A 112 9.97 18.51 10.69
CA GLU A 112 8.87 18.50 11.66
C GLU A 112 8.11 17.18 11.62
N ARG A 113 7.69 16.70 12.78
CA ARG A 113 6.92 15.46 12.92
C ARG A 113 5.77 15.63 13.91
N PHE A 114 4.59 15.22 13.49
CA PHE A 114 3.40 15.13 14.32
C PHE A 114 2.74 13.77 14.14
N THR A 115 2.99 12.85 15.07
CA THR A 115 2.55 11.44 15.02
C THR A 115 1.74 11.07 16.27
N LYS A 116 0.82 11.95 16.65
CA LYS A 116 0.02 11.81 17.88
C LYS A 116 -0.83 10.54 17.84
N ARG A 117 -0.79 9.74 18.90
CA ARG A 117 -1.75 8.67 19.16
C ARG A 117 -3.04 9.26 19.76
N ALA A 118 -4.18 8.67 19.41
CA ALA A 118 -5.49 9.02 19.95
C ALA A 118 -6.33 7.75 20.14
N PRO A 119 -7.42 7.81 20.93
CA PRO A 119 -8.27 6.65 21.21
C PRO A 119 -8.94 6.06 19.97
N SER A 120 -9.27 6.88 18.97
CA SER A 120 -9.89 6.45 17.71
C SER A 120 -9.09 6.92 16.49
N SER A 121 -9.28 6.23 15.35
CA SER A 121 -8.71 6.63 14.06
C SER A 121 -9.13 8.05 13.69
N ARG A 122 -10.42 8.38 13.83
CA ARG A 122 -10.97 9.71 13.53
C ARG A 122 -10.32 10.83 14.34
N GLU A 123 -10.17 10.65 15.66
CA GLU A 123 -9.53 11.67 16.52
C GLU A 123 -8.04 11.86 16.18
N ARG A 124 -7.35 10.77 15.85
CA ARG A 124 -5.97 10.80 15.38
C ARG A 124 -5.84 11.58 14.09
N ASP A 125 -6.69 11.28 13.12
CA ASP A 125 -6.66 11.87 11.78
C ASP A 125 -7.07 13.35 11.82
N LEU A 126 -8.07 13.73 12.63
CA LEU A 126 -8.43 15.13 12.85
C LEU A 126 -7.28 15.94 13.48
N ALA A 127 -6.57 15.38 14.44
CA ALA A 127 -5.41 16.05 15.05
C ALA A 127 -4.27 16.21 14.03
N SER A 128 -4.06 15.21 13.18
CA SER A 128 -3.07 15.25 12.11
C SER A 128 -3.45 16.29 11.05
N LEU A 129 -4.72 16.34 10.65
CA LEU A 129 -5.21 17.38 9.73
C LEU A 129 -4.98 18.78 10.33
N ALA A 130 -5.35 19.00 11.59
CA ALA A 130 -5.17 20.30 12.25
C ALA A 130 -3.71 20.76 12.22
N TYR A 131 -2.76 19.84 12.41
CA TYR A 131 -1.33 20.15 12.31
C TYR A 131 -0.90 20.46 10.86
N ALA A 132 -1.37 19.69 9.87
CA ALA A 132 -1.09 19.93 8.46
C ALA A 132 -1.62 21.30 7.99
N LEU A 133 -2.86 21.67 8.40
CA LEU A 133 -3.44 22.98 8.08
C LEU A 133 -2.69 24.13 8.77
N ASP A 134 -2.28 23.97 10.04
CA ASP A 134 -1.45 24.95 10.73
C ASP A 134 -0.10 25.15 10.03
N PHE A 135 0.53 24.07 9.58
CA PHE A 135 1.75 24.16 8.78
C PHE A 135 1.54 24.99 7.51
N LEU A 136 0.51 24.68 6.71
CA LEU A 136 0.23 25.39 5.45
C LEU A 136 -0.05 26.89 5.65
N ARG A 137 -0.67 27.28 6.80
CA ARG A 137 -0.97 28.66 7.18
C ARG A 137 0.22 29.43 7.69
N SER A 138 1.15 28.74 8.32
CA SER A 138 2.21 29.38 9.12
C SER A 138 3.33 30.00 8.28
N GLY A 139 3.58 29.49 7.08
CA GLY A 139 4.72 29.89 6.24
C GLY A 139 6.09 29.59 6.88
N ARG A 140 6.17 28.70 7.90
CA ARG A 140 7.40 28.43 8.65
C ARG A 140 8.48 27.68 7.87
N ASN A 141 8.15 27.20 6.66
CA ASN A 141 9.15 26.73 5.70
C ASN A 141 10.00 27.88 5.09
N GLY A 142 9.62 29.17 5.33
CA GLY A 142 10.28 30.33 4.74
C GLY A 142 10.24 30.31 3.21
N ASP A 143 11.39 30.56 2.58
CA ASP A 143 11.51 30.55 1.13
C ASP A 143 11.78 29.16 0.53
N LYS A 144 11.90 28.11 1.36
CA LYS A 144 12.13 26.74 0.91
C LYS A 144 10.86 26.12 0.33
N PRO A 145 10.94 25.35 -0.75
CA PRO A 145 9.85 24.46 -1.11
C PRO A 145 9.63 23.44 0.01
N PHE A 146 8.42 22.95 0.17
CA PHE A 146 8.12 21.97 1.22
C PHE A 146 7.70 20.61 0.66
N PHE A 147 7.94 19.59 1.46
CA PHE A 147 7.37 18.26 1.35
C PHE A 147 6.50 17.99 2.57
N LEU A 148 5.19 17.89 2.39
CA LEU A 148 4.23 17.53 3.43
C LEU A 148 3.73 16.10 3.18
N ALA A 149 4.08 15.18 4.07
CA ALA A 149 3.50 13.85 4.15
C ALA A 149 2.31 13.88 5.12
N PHE A 150 1.09 13.78 4.61
CA PHE A 150 -0.14 13.71 5.39
C PHE A 150 -0.70 12.29 5.37
N GLY A 151 -0.52 11.58 6.47
CA GLY A 151 -0.92 10.19 6.64
C GLY A 151 -2.17 10.05 7.51
N MET A 152 -3.23 9.47 6.96
CA MET A 152 -4.45 9.13 7.69
C MET A 152 -4.39 7.68 8.20
N HIS A 153 -4.87 7.43 9.42
CA HIS A 153 -5.06 6.08 9.95
C HIS A 153 -6.28 5.39 9.33
N SER A 154 -7.29 6.18 8.97
CA SER A 154 -8.42 5.68 8.18
C SER A 154 -7.92 5.19 6.80
N THR A 155 -8.26 4.01 6.36
CA THR A 155 -9.32 3.09 6.81
C THR A 155 -8.76 1.79 7.45
N HIS A 156 -7.82 1.89 8.38
CA HIS A 156 -7.30 0.72 9.09
C HIS A 156 -8.32 0.19 10.11
N LEU A 157 -8.31 -1.11 10.39
CA LEU A 157 -9.02 -1.69 11.53
C LEU A 157 -8.55 -1.04 12.87
N VAL A 158 -9.40 -0.74 13.84
CA VAL A 158 -10.87 -0.95 13.84
C VAL A 158 -11.54 0.20 13.09
N TYR A 159 -12.51 -0.10 12.23
CA TYR A 159 -13.27 0.90 11.47
C TYR A 159 -14.13 1.77 12.39
N GLU A 160 -14.57 2.94 11.88
CA GLU A 160 -15.61 3.74 12.51
C GLU A 160 -16.95 3.01 12.41
N GLU A 161 -17.70 3.00 13.51
CA GLU A 161 -19.02 2.40 13.57
C GLU A 161 -19.98 3.13 12.61
N ASN A 162 -20.70 2.36 11.82
CA ASN A 162 -21.73 2.87 10.93
C ASN A 162 -23.00 3.27 11.69
N HIS A 163 -23.55 4.45 11.40
CA HIS A 163 -24.78 4.95 12.02
C HIS A 163 -25.86 5.38 11.01
N ASP A 164 -25.54 5.50 9.73
CA ASP A 164 -26.42 6.10 8.74
C ASP A 164 -26.41 5.41 7.36
N ILE A 165 -25.46 4.50 7.11
CA ILE A 165 -25.47 3.69 5.89
C ILE A 165 -26.44 2.53 6.09
N GLU A 166 -27.43 2.42 5.21
CA GLU A 166 -28.40 1.33 5.21
C GLU A 166 -27.73 0.04 4.69
N GLU A 167 -27.36 -0.87 5.59
CA GLU A 167 -26.57 -2.08 5.31
C GLU A 167 -27.27 -3.03 4.33
N ASP A 168 -28.58 -3.01 4.23
CA ASP A 168 -29.36 -3.79 3.25
C ASP A 168 -29.04 -3.42 1.80
N PHE A 169 -28.51 -2.21 1.55
CA PHE A 169 -28.09 -1.72 0.23
C PHE A 169 -26.58 -1.71 0.03
N VAL A 170 -25.82 -2.26 0.98
CA VAL A 170 -24.36 -2.41 0.86
C VAL A 170 -24.05 -3.75 0.21
N LEU A 171 -23.19 -3.74 -0.80
CA LEU A 171 -22.64 -4.93 -1.43
C LEU A 171 -21.13 -4.96 -1.20
N PRO A 172 -20.61 -5.83 -0.30
CA PRO A 172 -19.18 -6.03 -0.16
C PRO A 172 -18.58 -6.44 -1.50
N PRO A 173 -17.42 -5.86 -1.87
CA PRO A 173 -16.77 -6.19 -3.14
C PRO A 173 -16.21 -7.61 -3.10
N PRO A 174 -16.19 -8.31 -4.24
CA PRO A 174 -15.44 -9.56 -4.34
C PRO A 174 -13.96 -9.36 -3.92
N PRO A 175 -13.33 -10.34 -3.24
CA PRO A 175 -13.79 -11.72 -3.03
C PRO A 175 -14.65 -11.95 -1.77
N ILE A 176 -15.15 -10.92 -1.12
CA ILE A 176 -15.91 -11.01 0.14
C ILE A 176 -17.30 -11.62 -0.15
N VAL A 177 -17.69 -12.62 0.67
CA VAL A 177 -19.04 -13.17 0.61
C VAL A 177 -20.05 -12.15 1.13
N ASN A 178 -21.25 -12.09 0.54
CA ASN A 178 -22.31 -11.18 0.98
C ASN A 178 -23.18 -11.85 2.06
N THR A 179 -22.96 -11.47 3.32
CA THR A 179 -23.76 -11.86 4.50
C THR A 179 -24.08 -10.60 5.31
N PRO A 180 -24.99 -10.66 6.30
CA PRO A 180 -25.23 -9.52 7.19
C PRO A 180 -23.97 -9.00 7.86
N GLU A 181 -23.13 -9.89 8.39
CA GLU A 181 -21.90 -9.55 9.09
C GLU A 181 -20.87 -8.86 8.16
N THR A 182 -20.72 -9.35 6.94
CA THR A 182 -19.78 -8.74 5.99
C THR A 182 -20.29 -7.43 5.41
N ARG A 183 -21.63 -7.23 5.31
CA ARG A 183 -22.23 -5.93 4.98
C ARG A 183 -22.01 -4.94 6.11
N HIS A 184 -22.15 -5.37 7.36
CA HIS A 184 -21.88 -4.55 8.54
C HIS A 184 -20.41 -4.07 8.54
N ASP A 185 -19.44 -4.97 8.48
CA ASP A 185 -18.01 -4.62 8.41
C ASP A 185 -17.69 -3.69 7.23
N PHE A 186 -18.29 -3.94 6.05
CA PHE A 186 -18.02 -3.11 4.89
C PHE A 186 -18.68 -1.72 5.00
N SER A 187 -19.84 -1.60 5.67
CA SER A 187 -20.46 -0.29 5.96
C SER A 187 -19.62 0.53 6.95
N ASN A 188 -18.99 -0.14 7.93
CA ASN A 188 -18.03 0.48 8.85
C ASN A 188 -16.76 0.97 8.11
N TYR A 189 -16.27 0.17 7.15
CA TYR A 189 -15.18 0.59 6.25
C TYR A 189 -15.60 1.84 5.44
N LEU A 190 -16.80 1.85 4.84
CA LEU A 190 -17.30 2.99 4.07
C LEU A 190 -17.46 4.25 4.93
N THR A 191 -17.82 4.10 6.21
CA THR A 191 -17.88 5.20 7.18
C THR A 191 -16.49 5.78 7.43
N SER A 192 -15.50 4.94 7.66
CA SER A 192 -14.09 5.37 7.80
C SER A 192 -13.53 6.02 6.53
N LEU A 193 -13.95 5.53 5.36
CA LEU A 193 -13.55 6.11 4.07
C LEU A 193 -14.16 7.49 3.86
N ARG A 194 -15.39 7.73 4.30
CA ARG A 194 -16.03 9.04 4.26
C ARG A 194 -15.29 10.05 5.15
N THR A 195 -14.85 9.66 6.33
CA THR A 195 -13.98 10.49 7.17
C THR A 195 -12.69 10.85 6.42
N ALA A 196 -12.02 9.90 5.79
CA ALA A 196 -10.82 10.18 5.00
C ALA A 196 -11.10 11.15 3.84
N ASP A 197 -12.25 11.02 3.18
CA ASP A 197 -12.69 11.94 2.11
C ASP A 197 -12.89 13.38 2.61
N GLU A 198 -13.54 13.57 3.77
CA GLU A 198 -13.74 14.88 4.41
C GLU A 198 -12.39 15.54 4.75
N LEU A 199 -11.45 14.76 5.30
CA LEU A 199 -10.11 15.27 5.66
C LEU A 199 -9.29 15.66 4.44
N LEU A 200 -9.35 14.87 3.36
CA LEU A 200 -8.74 15.22 2.08
C LEU A 200 -9.34 16.52 1.54
N GLY A 201 -10.66 16.67 1.59
CA GLY A 201 -11.35 17.89 1.17
C GLY A 201 -10.83 19.12 1.89
N ALA A 202 -10.77 19.07 3.22
CA ALA A 202 -10.27 20.16 4.03
C ALA A 202 -8.80 20.53 3.75
N LEU A 203 -7.94 19.53 3.48
CA LEU A 203 -6.55 19.78 3.09
C LEU A 203 -6.47 20.47 1.71
N LEU A 204 -7.25 20.02 0.72
CA LEU A 204 -7.28 20.62 -0.61
C LEU A 204 -7.83 22.06 -0.58
N ASP A 205 -8.85 22.32 0.23
CA ASP A 205 -9.41 23.66 0.44
C ASP A 205 -8.38 24.61 1.02
N GLU A 206 -7.57 24.15 1.98
CA GLU A 206 -6.50 24.96 2.54
C GLU A 206 -5.38 25.25 1.54
N VAL A 207 -4.99 24.26 0.73
CA VAL A 207 -4.01 24.48 -0.36
C VAL A 207 -4.49 25.57 -1.32
N ASP A 208 -5.80 25.56 -1.65
CA ASP A 208 -6.41 26.56 -2.51
C ASP A 208 -6.50 27.93 -1.81
N ALA A 209 -6.88 27.98 -0.54
CA ALA A 209 -7.01 29.21 0.26
C ALA A 209 -5.65 29.93 0.48
N GLN A 210 -4.56 29.16 0.59
CA GLN A 210 -3.21 29.74 0.71
C GLN A 210 -2.58 30.09 -0.64
N GLY A 211 -3.30 29.93 -1.77
CA GLY A 211 -2.79 30.21 -3.11
C GLY A 211 -1.66 29.28 -3.56
N LEU A 212 -1.57 28.09 -2.97
CA LEU A 212 -0.48 27.14 -3.22
C LEU A 212 -0.74 26.22 -4.43
N ARG A 213 -1.98 26.18 -4.93
CA ARG A 213 -2.42 25.24 -5.97
C ARG A 213 -1.51 25.18 -7.19
N GLU A 214 -1.11 26.36 -7.71
CA GLU A 214 -0.34 26.48 -8.95
C GLU A 214 1.17 26.18 -8.77
N ASN A 215 1.59 25.92 -7.52
CA ASN A 215 2.98 25.59 -7.20
C ASN A 215 3.12 24.32 -6.34
N THR A 216 2.09 23.47 -6.34
CA THR A 216 2.08 22.24 -5.48
C THR A 216 1.62 21.03 -6.26
N VAL A 217 2.48 20.01 -6.29
CA VAL A 217 2.11 18.65 -6.71
C VAL A 217 1.40 17.97 -5.53
N VAL A 218 0.27 17.32 -5.81
CA VAL A 218 -0.42 16.47 -4.82
C VAL A 218 -0.43 15.05 -5.34
N ILE A 219 0.14 14.13 -4.57
CA ILE A 219 0.10 12.68 -4.81
C ILE A 219 -0.79 12.07 -3.75
N TYR A 220 -1.85 11.40 -4.18
CA TYR A 220 -2.66 10.54 -3.32
C TYR A 220 -2.45 9.09 -3.71
N THR A 221 -2.20 8.24 -2.71
CA THR A 221 -2.18 6.79 -2.89
C THR A 221 -2.66 6.04 -1.65
N THR A 222 -2.93 4.76 -1.81
CA THR A 222 -3.21 3.82 -0.72
C THR A 222 -2.04 2.85 -0.60
N ASP A 223 -1.86 2.22 0.54
CA ASP A 223 -0.73 1.29 0.72
C ASP A 223 -0.98 -0.09 0.09
N HIS A 224 -2.15 -0.67 0.27
CA HIS A 224 -2.56 -1.98 -0.28
C HIS A 224 -4.07 -2.16 -0.15
N GLY A 225 -4.58 -3.33 -0.50
CA GLY A 225 -6.00 -3.68 -0.42
C GLY A 225 -6.58 -3.66 1.00
N VAL A 226 -7.90 -3.69 1.09
CA VAL A 226 -8.65 -3.59 2.36
C VAL A 226 -8.33 -4.79 3.27
N SER A 227 -8.40 -4.57 4.59
CA SER A 227 -8.11 -5.60 5.60
C SER A 227 -9.24 -6.64 5.74
N PHE A 228 -9.65 -7.23 4.60
CA PHE A 228 -10.62 -8.32 4.53
C PHE A 228 -9.94 -9.63 4.13
N PRO A 229 -10.57 -10.80 4.39
CA PRO A 229 -10.08 -12.09 3.93
C PRO A 229 -9.84 -12.11 2.41
N GLU A 230 -8.75 -12.76 1.98
CA GLU A 230 -8.33 -12.86 0.56
C GLU A 230 -7.99 -11.51 -0.12
N MET A 231 -7.76 -10.46 0.67
CA MET A 231 -7.35 -9.13 0.20
C MET A 231 -5.98 -8.74 0.77
N LYS A 232 -5.90 -8.01 1.88
CA LYS A 232 -4.62 -7.69 2.55
C LYS A 232 -3.77 -8.95 2.75
N CYS A 233 -2.45 -8.82 2.64
CA CYS A 233 -1.47 -9.92 2.73
C CYS A 233 -1.55 -10.97 1.61
N THR A 234 -2.32 -10.74 0.53
CA THR A 234 -2.35 -11.61 -0.64
C THR A 234 -1.76 -10.92 -1.87
N LEU A 235 -1.09 -11.69 -2.74
CA LEU A 235 -0.53 -11.13 -3.99
C LEU A 235 -1.55 -11.10 -5.14
N THR A 236 -2.83 -11.35 -4.85
CA THR A 236 -3.93 -11.14 -5.81
C THR A 236 -4.15 -9.65 -6.09
N ASP A 237 -4.87 -9.30 -7.16
CA ASP A 237 -5.20 -7.90 -7.47
C ASP A 237 -6.06 -7.24 -6.37
N ALA A 238 -6.81 -8.04 -5.60
CA ALA A 238 -7.55 -7.56 -4.43
C ALA A 238 -6.63 -7.06 -3.30
N GLY A 239 -5.44 -7.67 -3.17
CA GLY A 239 -4.43 -7.25 -2.18
C GLY A 239 -3.45 -6.20 -2.71
N THR A 240 -3.00 -6.35 -3.96
CA THR A 240 -1.94 -5.49 -4.52
C THR A 240 -2.45 -4.23 -5.22
N GLY A 241 -3.71 -4.21 -5.66
CA GLY A 241 -4.28 -3.06 -6.38
C GLY A 241 -4.48 -1.85 -5.47
N ILE A 242 -3.96 -0.71 -5.88
CA ILE A 242 -3.97 0.55 -5.12
C ILE A 242 -4.59 1.69 -5.91
N ALA A 243 -5.11 2.69 -5.20
CA ALA A 243 -5.42 3.98 -5.79
C ALA A 243 -4.13 4.80 -5.98
N LEU A 244 -4.00 5.48 -7.11
CA LEU A 244 -2.92 6.41 -7.35
C LEU A 244 -3.44 7.57 -8.22
N PHE A 245 -3.37 8.79 -7.68
CA PHE A 245 -3.68 10.05 -8.34
C PHE A 245 -2.51 11.01 -8.21
N ILE A 246 -2.13 11.66 -9.31
CA ILE A 246 -1.09 12.70 -9.29
C ILE A 246 -1.69 13.98 -9.90
N ARG A 247 -1.93 15.00 -9.08
CA ARG A 247 -2.27 16.34 -9.51
C ARG A 247 -1.00 17.16 -9.67
N HIS A 248 -0.71 17.57 -10.88
CA HIS A 248 0.44 18.41 -11.19
C HIS A 248 -0.02 19.74 -11.81
N PRO A 249 0.47 20.91 -11.34
CA PRO A 249 -0.03 22.21 -11.81
C PRO A 249 0.09 22.44 -13.33
N GLN A 250 1.10 21.85 -13.96
CA GLN A 250 1.43 22.05 -15.37
C GLN A 250 1.05 20.86 -16.27
N ILE A 251 0.58 19.75 -15.68
CA ILE A 251 0.16 18.58 -16.44
C ILE A 251 -1.35 18.45 -16.28
N GLY A 252 -2.05 18.34 -17.39
CA GLY A 252 -3.50 18.22 -17.39
C GLY A 252 -3.99 16.90 -16.77
N ARG A 253 -5.30 16.87 -16.50
CA ARG A 253 -5.97 15.64 -16.09
C ARG A 253 -5.87 14.55 -17.17
N GLY A 254 -5.81 13.31 -16.75
CA GLY A 254 -5.78 12.16 -17.63
C GLY A 254 -6.01 10.86 -16.88
N ALA A 255 -5.99 9.75 -17.60
CA ALA A 255 -5.99 8.42 -17.02
C ALA A 255 -5.18 7.47 -17.89
N SER A 256 -4.66 6.39 -17.29
CA SER A 256 -3.93 5.37 -18.02
C SER A 256 -4.24 3.96 -17.48
N ASP A 257 -4.31 3.02 -18.41
CA ASP A 257 -4.37 1.57 -18.14
C ASP A 257 -2.99 0.90 -18.18
N ALA A 258 -1.91 1.67 -18.31
CA ALA A 258 -0.55 1.14 -18.19
C ALA A 258 -0.33 0.58 -16.77
N MET A 259 0.33 -0.58 -16.69
CA MET A 259 0.75 -1.13 -15.39
C MET A 259 1.84 -0.27 -14.79
N VAL A 260 1.64 0.14 -13.53
CA VAL A 260 2.58 0.93 -12.75
C VAL A 260 2.70 0.37 -11.34
N SER A 261 3.82 0.65 -10.69
CA SER A 261 4.12 0.15 -9.34
C SER A 261 4.46 1.30 -8.39
N HIS A 262 4.32 1.08 -7.10
CA HIS A 262 4.76 2.04 -6.07
C HIS A 262 6.23 2.47 -6.23
N VAL A 263 7.13 1.59 -6.67
CA VAL A 263 8.54 1.96 -6.91
C VAL A 263 8.71 3.06 -7.96
N ASP A 264 7.71 3.28 -8.81
CA ASP A 264 7.72 4.30 -9.87
C ASP A 264 7.47 5.72 -9.33
N VAL A 265 6.92 5.84 -8.12
CA VAL A 265 6.52 7.14 -7.55
C VAL A 265 7.74 8.00 -7.24
N PHE A 266 8.80 7.44 -6.64
CA PHE A 266 10.01 8.19 -6.31
C PHE A 266 10.71 8.78 -7.57
N PRO A 267 11.05 8.00 -8.61
CA PRO A 267 11.63 8.57 -9.83
C PRO A 267 10.69 9.58 -10.54
N THR A 268 9.37 9.40 -10.41
CA THR A 268 8.39 10.37 -10.92
C THR A 268 8.48 11.70 -10.16
N ILE A 269 8.63 11.66 -8.83
CA ILE A 269 8.84 12.85 -8.01
C ILE A 269 10.14 13.56 -8.42
N CYS A 270 11.23 12.81 -8.62
CA CYS A 270 12.48 13.40 -9.09
C CYS A 270 12.29 14.18 -10.38
N ASP A 271 11.64 13.59 -11.39
CA ASP A 271 11.41 14.26 -12.67
C ASP A 271 10.47 15.47 -12.57
N MET A 272 9.37 15.36 -11.78
CA MET A 272 8.44 16.47 -11.57
C MET A 272 9.07 17.66 -10.86
N LEU A 273 10.04 17.39 -9.99
CA LEU A 273 10.75 18.43 -9.21
C LEU A 273 12.09 18.84 -9.84
N ASN A 274 12.48 18.28 -10.99
CA ASN A 274 13.78 18.46 -11.66
C ASN A 274 14.97 18.12 -10.74
N LEU A 275 14.87 17.01 -10.02
CA LEU A 275 15.91 16.48 -9.16
C LEU A 275 16.61 15.29 -9.84
N PRO A 276 17.88 15.01 -9.53
CA PRO A 276 18.58 13.85 -10.08
C PRO A 276 17.98 12.53 -9.57
N HIS A 277 18.08 11.47 -10.35
CA HIS A 277 17.68 10.14 -9.90
C HIS A 277 18.81 9.52 -9.08
N PRO A 278 18.55 9.11 -7.82
CA PRO A 278 19.48 8.26 -7.07
C PRO A 278 19.70 6.92 -7.78
N ASP A 279 20.89 6.36 -7.62
CA ASP A 279 21.32 5.13 -8.29
C ASP A 279 20.65 3.85 -7.77
N TRP A 280 20.06 3.89 -6.57
CA TRP A 280 19.35 2.75 -5.97
C TRP A 280 17.91 2.55 -6.45
N LEU A 281 17.33 3.50 -7.22
CA LEU A 281 15.94 3.41 -7.67
C LEU A 281 15.74 2.22 -8.62
N GLN A 282 14.68 1.45 -8.37
CA GLN A 282 14.30 0.29 -9.16
C GLN A 282 13.06 0.54 -10.05
N GLY A 283 12.36 1.66 -9.82
CA GLY A 283 11.20 2.09 -10.59
C GLY A 283 11.55 2.92 -11.82
N LYS A 284 10.51 3.28 -12.57
CA LYS A 284 10.58 4.16 -13.75
C LYS A 284 9.67 5.36 -13.56
N SER A 285 10.09 6.52 -14.03
CA SER A 285 9.25 7.73 -13.97
C SER A 285 7.95 7.56 -14.77
N LEU A 286 6.84 7.97 -14.18
CA LEU A 286 5.51 8.02 -14.80
C LEU A 286 5.29 9.34 -15.57
N LEU A 287 6.22 10.28 -15.47
CA LEU A 287 6.08 11.59 -16.09
C LEU A 287 5.92 11.54 -17.63
N PRO A 288 6.67 10.70 -18.37
CA PRO A 288 6.46 10.52 -19.81
C PRO A 288 5.04 10.01 -20.15
N LEU A 289 4.51 9.08 -19.33
CA LEU A 289 3.14 8.57 -19.47
C LEU A 289 2.11 9.69 -19.25
N MET A 290 2.29 10.50 -18.20
CA MET A 290 1.41 11.63 -17.87
C MET A 290 1.44 12.73 -18.95
N LYS A 291 2.54 12.88 -19.68
CA LYS A 291 2.69 13.79 -20.82
C LYS A 291 2.18 13.22 -22.16
N GLY A 292 1.80 11.93 -22.18
CA GLY A 292 1.39 11.25 -23.42
C GLY A 292 2.54 10.95 -24.38
N GLU A 293 3.77 10.89 -23.87
CA GLU A 293 4.98 10.56 -24.66
C GLU A 293 5.14 9.04 -24.81
N THR A 294 4.47 8.25 -23.97
CA THR A 294 4.39 6.78 -24.00
C THR A 294 3.02 6.34 -23.51
N ASP A 295 2.60 5.14 -23.87
CA ASP A 295 1.40 4.45 -23.39
C ASP A 295 1.72 3.27 -22.47
N LYS A 296 3.01 3.02 -22.20
CA LYS A 296 3.50 1.86 -21.45
C LYS A 296 4.68 2.21 -20.55
N VAL A 297 4.71 1.63 -19.35
CA VAL A 297 5.84 1.74 -18.40
C VAL A 297 6.51 0.39 -18.21
N HIS A 298 5.73 -0.66 -17.91
CA HIS A 298 6.23 -1.99 -17.62
C HIS A 298 5.54 -3.07 -18.44
N ASP A 299 6.26 -4.16 -18.74
CA ASP A 299 5.70 -5.44 -19.19
C ASP A 299 5.21 -6.27 -18.00
N TYR A 300 5.92 -6.14 -16.88
CA TYR A 300 5.69 -6.87 -15.64
C TYR A 300 5.81 -5.94 -14.44
N VAL A 301 4.95 -6.15 -13.44
CA VAL A 301 5.09 -5.56 -12.10
C VAL A 301 5.24 -6.69 -11.08
N PHE A 302 5.95 -6.41 -9.98
CA PHE A 302 6.29 -7.40 -8.97
C PHE A 302 5.74 -6.98 -7.62
N SER A 303 5.34 -7.97 -6.83
CA SER A 303 4.89 -7.76 -5.45
C SER A 303 5.36 -8.93 -4.57
N GLU A 304 5.54 -8.64 -3.28
CA GLU A 304 6.08 -9.61 -2.33
C GLU A 304 5.43 -9.54 -0.96
N VAL A 305 5.49 -10.61 -0.22
CA VAL A 305 5.29 -10.67 1.23
C VAL A 305 6.42 -11.52 1.80
N THR A 306 6.92 -11.16 2.99
CA THR A 306 7.82 -12.01 3.76
C THR A 306 7.26 -12.21 5.16
N TYR A 307 7.00 -11.12 5.91
CA TYR A 307 6.34 -11.12 7.20
C TYR A 307 5.17 -10.14 7.23
N HIS A 308 4.10 -10.53 7.92
CA HIS A 308 3.08 -9.61 8.43
C HIS A 308 2.88 -9.88 9.92
N ALA A 309 1.80 -10.52 10.35
CA ALA A 309 1.69 -11.05 11.71
C ALA A 309 2.58 -12.30 11.87
N ALA A 310 2.61 -13.17 10.86
CA ALA A 310 3.47 -14.36 10.80
C ALA A 310 4.26 -14.38 9.49
N TYR A 311 5.24 -15.29 9.43
CA TYR A 311 6.05 -15.57 8.24
C TYR A 311 5.19 -16.21 7.14
N GLU A 312 5.19 -15.62 5.96
CA GLU A 312 4.49 -16.13 4.77
C GLU A 312 5.20 -15.63 3.51
N PRO A 313 6.40 -16.15 3.19
CA PRO A 313 7.22 -15.64 2.10
C PRO A 313 6.61 -15.97 0.74
N GLN A 314 6.20 -14.93 0.03
CA GLN A 314 5.61 -15.00 -1.30
C GLN A 314 6.27 -14.00 -2.23
N ARG A 315 6.41 -14.36 -3.51
CA ARG A 315 6.82 -13.47 -4.60
C ARG A 315 5.85 -13.62 -5.76
N GLY A 316 5.47 -12.54 -6.39
CA GLY A 316 4.55 -12.53 -7.51
C GLY A 316 5.01 -11.64 -8.64
N VAL A 317 4.68 -12.07 -9.86
CA VAL A 317 4.84 -11.30 -11.09
C VAL A 317 3.50 -11.22 -11.81
N ARG A 318 3.16 -10.04 -12.30
CA ARG A 318 1.95 -9.74 -13.03
C ARG A 318 2.26 -9.09 -14.37
N SER A 319 1.70 -9.63 -15.43
CA SER A 319 1.55 -8.97 -16.74
C SER A 319 0.14 -8.38 -16.89
N ASN A 320 -0.17 -7.75 -18.01
CA ASN A 320 -1.55 -7.27 -18.27
C ASN A 320 -2.59 -8.40 -18.29
N ARG A 321 -2.19 -9.64 -18.57
CA ARG A 321 -3.09 -10.77 -18.75
C ARG A 321 -2.93 -11.86 -17.71
N MET A 322 -1.71 -12.13 -17.28
CA MET A 322 -1.39 -13.28 -16.45
C MET A 322 -0.75 -12.85 -15.14
N LYS A 323 -0.93 -13.66 -14.09
CA LYS A 323 -0.22 -13.53 -12.84
C LYS A 323 0.33 -14.86 -12.38
N TYR A 324 1.58 -14.85 -11.93
CA TYR A 324 2.20 -16.00 -11.28
C TYR A 324 2.65 -15.63 -9.88
N ILE A 325 2.34 -16.50 -8.90
CA ILE A 325 2.69 -16.34 -7.48
C ILE A 325 3.39 -17.61 -7.02
N ARG A 326 4.51 -17.45 -6.30
CA ARG A 326 5.25 -18.54 -5.67
C ARG A 326 5.41 -18.28 -4.18
N LEU A 327 5.12 -19.33 -3.37
CA LEU A 327 5.38 -19.39 -1.94
C LEU A 327 6.71 -20.11 -1.71
N PHE A 328 7.48 -19.66 -0.71
CA PHE A 328 8.83 -20.14 -0.42
C PHE A 328 8.95 -20.81 0.95
N ASP A 329 7.85 -20.90 1.70
CA ASP A 329 7.79 -21.70 2.93
C ASP A 329 7.48 -23.18 2.61
N GLU A 330 7.68 -24.05 3.61
CA GLU A 330 7.28 -25.46 3.53
C GLU A 330 5.85 -25.71 4.06
N ASP A 331 5.22 -24.67 4.66
CA ASP A 331 3.88 -24.77 5.21
C ASP A 331 2.83 -24.70 4.10
N THR A 332 2.08 -25.76 3.94
CA THR A 332 0.98 -25.81 2.95
C THR A 332 -0.30 -25.13 3.46
N HIS A 333 -0.35 -24.68 4.73
CA HIS A 333 -1.52 -24.03 5.29
C HIS A 333 -1.35 -22.50 5.25
N LYS A 334 -2.44 -21.80 4.97
CA LYS A 334 -2.45 -20.33 5.00
C LYS A 334 -2.34 -19.85 6.46
N PRO A 335 -1.42 -18.95 6.79
CA PRO A 335 -1.37 -18.31 8.10
C PRO A 335 -2.59 -17.40 8.33
N LEU A 336 -3.60 -17.90 9.05
CA LEU A 336 -4.85 -17.16 9.29
C LEU A 336 -4.67 -15.93 10.19
N VAL A 337 -3.59 -15.88 10.93
CA VAL A 337 -3.17 -14.75 11.77
C VAL A 337 -2.84 -13.50 10.93
N ASN A 338 -2.52 -13.63 9.65
CA ASN A 338 -2.27 -12.51 8.75
C ASN A 338 -3.55 -11.77 8.32
N ILE A 339 -4.73 -12.31 8.64
CA ILE A 339 -6.03 -11.68 8.43
C ILE A 339 -6.43 -10.94 9.71
N GLY A 340 -6.78 -9.65 9.62
CA GLY A 340 -7.23 -8.87 10.77
C GLY A 340 -8.51 -9.43 11.40
N ASP A 341 -8.68 -9.25 12.71
CA ASP A 341 -9.85 -9.75 13.44
C ASP A 341 -11.04 -8.80 13.26
N HIS A 342 -12.10 -9.31 12.67
CA HIS A 342 -13.40 -8.64 12.45
C HIS A 342 -14.45 -9.69 12.00
N GLU A 343 -15.74 -9.31 11.93
CA GLU A 343 -16.85 -10.25 11.65
C GLU A 343 -16.68 -10.98 10.30
N ALA A 344 -16.19 -10.31 9.26
CA ALA A 344 -15.95 -10.97 7.97
C ALA A 344 -14.88 -12.08 8.07
N LYS A 345 -13.89 -11.97 8.96
CA LYS A 345 -12.96 -13.06 9.25
C LYS A 345 -13.68 -14.22 9.93
N ASP A 346 -14.56 -13.95 10.90
CA ASP A 346 -15.31 -15.00 11.59
C ASP A 346 -16.19 -15.76 10.59
N VAL A 347 -16.88 -15.06 9.70
CA VAL A 347 -17.64 -15.68 8.59
C VAL A 347 -16.72 -16.53 7.71
N TYR A 348 -15.57 -16.00 7.31
CA TYR A 348 -14.59 -16.74 6.49
C TYR A 348 -14.10 -18.03 7.16
N LEU A 349 -13.90 -18.00 8.47
CA LEU A 349 -13.46 -19.15 9.25
C LEU A 349 -14.54 -20.22 9.46
N THR A 350 -15.82 -19.96 9.16
CA THR A 350 -16.86 -21.01 9.12
C THR A 350 -16.64 -21.99 8.00
N SER A 351 -15.94 -21.58 6.93
CA SER A 351 -15.54 -22.45 5.82
C SER A 351 -14.37 -23.36 6.22
N LYS A 352 -14.32 -24.54 5.61
CA LYS A 352 -13.17 -25.44 5.72
C LYS A 352 -12.03 -25.06 4.77
N LEU A 353 -12.34 -24.34 3.69
CA LEU A 353 -11.39 -24.04 2.61
C LEU A 353 -10.10 -23.35 3.09
N PRO A 354 -10.13 -22.36 4.00
CA PRO A 354 -8.92 -21.73 4.49
C PRO A 354 -7.97 -22.62 5.28
N ARG A 355 -8.48 -23.77 5.74
CA ARG A 355 -7.71 -24.78 6.51
C ARG A 355 -7.25 -25.96 5.67
N LEU A 356 -7.59 -25.99 4.39
CA LEU A 356 -7.09 -27.04 3.49
C LEU A 356 -5.66 -26.70 3.04
N PRO A 357 -4.83 -27.73 2.78
CA PRO A 357 -3.52 -27.53 2.17
C PRO A 357 -3.63 -26.77 0.85
N ARG A 358 -2.78 -25.76 0.68
CA ARG A 358 -2.64 -24.96 -0.56
C ARG A 358 -1.41 -25.41 -1.35
N LYS A 359 -1.40 -25.11 -2.64
CA LYS A 359 -0.19 -25.24 -3.47
C LYS A 359 0.81 -24.13 -3.16
N HIS A 360 2.07 -24.35 -3.53
CA HIS A 360 3.12 -23.34 -3.41
C HIS A 360 3.25 -22.46 -4.67
N GLU A 361 2.57 -22.83 -5.76
CA GLU A 361 2.60 -22.08 -7.01
C GLU A 361 1.18 -21.85 -7.51
N PHE A 362 0.94 -20.65 -8.04
CA PHE A 362 -0.36 -20.26 -8.59
C PHE A 362 -0.13 -19.51 -9.90
N LEU A 363 -0.95 -19.83 -10.90
CA LEU A 363 -1.02 -19.12 -12.17
C LEU A 363 -2.47 -18.76 -12.46
N PHE A 364 -2.72 -17.49 -12.82
CA PHE A 364 -4.06 -16.99 -13.10
C PHE A 364 -4.12 -16.28 -14.44
N ASP A 365 -5.20 -16.51 -15.21
CA ASP A 365 -5.58 -15.72 -16.40
C ASP A 365 -6.52 -14.58 -15.95
N LEU A 366 -6.00 -13.38 -15.79
CA LEU A 366 -6.73 -12.23 -15.28
C LEU A 366 -7.83 -11.71 -16.21
N VAL A 367 -7.82 -12.13 -17.48
CA VAL A 367 -8.85 -11.75 -18.46
C VAL A 367 -10.10 -12.62 -18.27
N ALA A 368 -9.90 -13.92 -18.10
CA ALA A 368 -10.99 -14.88 -17.95
C ALA A 368 -11.41 -15.07 -16.48
N ASP A 369 -10.48 -14.91 -15.56
CA ASP A 369 -10.67 -15.07 -14.12
C ASP A 369 -10.10 -13.85 -13.34
N PRO A 370 -10.73 -12.67 -13.43
CA PRO A 370 -10.27 -11.46 -12.73
C PRO A 370 -10.34 -11.58 -11.19
N MET A 371 -10.97 -12.67 -10.69
CA MET A 371 -11.06 -12.97 -9.26
C MET A 371 -9.96 -13.91 -8.76
N GLU A 372 -9.08 -14.39 -9.66
CA GLU A 372 -7.93 -15.24 -9.34
C GLU A 372 -8.31 -16.49 -8.50
N ARG A 373 -9.37 -17.20 -8.94
CA ARG A 373 -9.94 -18.36 -8.23
C ARG A 373 -9.51 -19.70 -8.83
N ILE A 374 -9.12 -19.70 -10.09
CA ILE A 374 -8.77 -20.91 -10.85
C ILE A 374 -7.26 -20.98 -11.02
N ASN A 375 -6.61 -21.83 -10.23
CA ASN A 375 -5.17 -22.04 -10.37
C ASN A 375 -4.85 -22.89 -11.59
N LEU A 376 -4.15 -22.32 -12.56
CA LEU A 376 -3.81 -22.90 -13.86
C LEU A 376 -2.42 -23.54 -13.89
N VAL A 377 -1.69 -23.62 -12.78
CA VAL A 377 -0.30 -24.06 -12.74
C VAL A 377 -0.06 -25.47 -13.29
N ASP A 378 -1.04 -26.37 -13.21
CA ASP A 378 -0.97 -27.74 -13.73
C ASP A 378 -1.75 -27.92 -15.03
N VAL A 379 -2.28 -26.86 -15.65
CA VAL A 379 -3.07 -26.93 -16.88
C VAL A 379 -2.13 -26.88 -18.08
N PRO A 380 -2.04 -27.95 -18.89
CA PRO A 380 -1.05 -28.04 -19.97
C PRO A 380 -1.14 -26.93 -21.02
N GLU A 381 -2.33 -26.36 -21.24
CA GLU A 381 -2.58 -25.29 -22.21
C GLU A 381 -1.96 -23.95 -21.79
N TYR A 382 -1.58 -23.80 -20.51
CA TYR A 382 -0.93 -22.60 -19.95
C TYR A 382 0.55 -22.83 -19.61
N ARG A 383 1.16 -23.89 -20.14
CA ARG A 383 2.55 -24.26 -19.84
C ARG A 383 3.56 -23.18 -20.27
N GLU A 384 3.33 -22.53 -21.39
CA GLU A 384 4.22 -21.49 -21.93
C GLU A 384 4.18 -20.26 -21.03
N GLU A 385 3.01 -19.80 -20.61
CA GLU A 385 2.83 -18.68 -19.70
C GLU A 385 3.44 -18.96 -18.31
N TYR A 386 3.28 -20.19 -17.81
CA TYR A 386 3.93 -20.62 -16.56
C TYR A 386 5.44 -20.55 -16.65
N GLU A 387 6.05 -21.11 -17.69
CA GLU A 387 7.51 -21.12 -17.88
C GLU A 387 8.06 -19.69 -18.07
N GLU A 388 7.36 -18.84 -18.81
CA GLU A 388 7.71 -17.44 -19.00
C GLU A 388 7.68 -16.68 -17.67
N LEU A 389 6.56 -16.68 -16.96
CA LEU A 389 6.41 -15.88 -15.73
C LEU A 389 7.27 -16.40 -14.59
N SER A 390 7.45 -17.71 -14.46
CA SER A 390 8.36 -18.32 -13.48
C SER A 390 9.81 -17.87 -13.73
N ARG A 391 10.25 -17.84 -14.99
CA ARG A 391 11.57 -17.34 -15.38
C ARG A 391 11.72 -15.83 -15.13
N VAL A 392 10.70 -15.05 -15.47
CA VAL A 392 10.70 -13.58 -15.23
C VAL A 392 10.78 -13.27 -13.75
N LEU A 393 9.99 -13.97 -12.92
CA LEU A 393 10.04 -13.80 -11.46
C LEU A 393 11.41 -14.17 -10.91
N HIS A 394 11.96 -15.31 -11.31
CA HIS A 394 13.29 -15.73 -10.87
C HIS A 394 14.38 -14.73 -11.27
N GLN A 395 14.33 -14.20 -12.51
CA GLN A 395 15.29 -13.20 -12.97
C GLN A 395 15.20 -11.91 -12.15
N TRP A 396 13.99 -11.44 -11.84
CA TRP A 396 13.80 -10.28 -10.96
C TRP A 396 14.40 -10.51 -9.57
N MET A 397 14.17 -11.67 -8.97
CA MET A 397 14.78 -12.03 -7.69
C MET A 397 16.32 -12.02 -7.75
N VAL A 398 16.92 -12.48 -8.87
CA VAL A 398 18.35 -12.44 -9.09
C VAL A 398 18.85 -11.00 -9.23
N ASP A 399 18.21 -10.20 -10.06
CA ASP A 399 18.60 -8.81 -10.35
C ASP A 399 18.48 -7.90 -9.12
N THR A 400 17.54 -8.19 -8.24
CA THR A 400 17.30 -7.43 -6.99
C THR A 400 17.96 -8.05 -5.75
N HIS A 401 18.71 -9.14 -5.92
CA HIS A 401 19.46 -9.84 -4.86
C HIS A 401 18.53 -10.34 -3.73
N ASP A 402 17.38 -10.92 -4.10
CA ASP A 402 16.39 -11.40 -3.11
C ASP A 402 17.01 -12.52 -2.25
N PRO A 403 17.09 -12.36 -0.92
CA PRO A 403 17.69 -13.35 -0.03
C PRO A 403 16.97 -14.70 -0.01
N LEU A 404 15.67 -14.76 -0.40
CA LEU A 404 14.94 -16.04 -0.53
C LEU A 404 15.56 -17.00 -1.53
N LEU A 405 16.41 -16.54 -2.45
CA LEU A 405 17.21 -17.40 -3.34
C LEU A 405 18.20 -18.28 -2.58
N ASN A 406 18.59 -17.86 -1.37
CA ASN A 406 19.53 -18.55 -0.50
C ASN A 406 18.86 -19.35 0.62
N GLY A 407 17.53 -19.31 0.70
CA GLY A 407 16.74 -20.00 1.72
C GLY A 407 15.80 -19.08 2.52
N PRO A 408 15.18 -19.58 3.57
CA PRO A 408 14.28 -18.81 4.42
C PRO A 408 14.97 -17.57 5.01
N ILE A 409 14.22 -16.46 5.15
CA ILE A 409 14.70 -15.23 5.79
C ILE A 409 14.35 -15.31 7.28
N PRO A 410 15.35 -15.47 8.18
CA PRO A 410 15.10 -15.52 9.62
C PRO A 410 14.81 -14.13 10.16
N MET A 411 14.13 -14.06 11.31
CA MET A 411 14.05 -12.83 12.09
C MET A 411 15.41 -12.48 12.70
N GLU A 412 15.67 -11.19 12.81
CA GLU A 412 16.82 -10.64 13.51
C GLU A 412 16.50 -10.34 14.98
N PRO A 413 17.51 -10.16 15.85
CA PRO A 413 17.30 -9.71 17.23
C PRO A 413 16.47 -8.43 17.31
N GLY A 414 15.39 -8.45 18.10
CA GLY A 414 14.44 -7.35 18.26
C GLY A 414 13.24 -7.39 17.32
N GLN A 415 13.21 -8.31 16.36
CA GLN A 415 12.03 -8.61 15.55
C GLN A 415 11.18 -9.67 16.20
N ILE A 416 9.86 -9.54 16.04
CA ILE A 416 8.88 -10.49 16.61
C ILE A 416 7.81 -10.86 15.58
N ALA A 417 7.30 -12.10 15.67
CA ALA A 417 6.19 -12.59 14.86
C ALA A 417 5.30 -13.56 15.65
N ASN A 418 4.05 -13.71 15.23
CA ASN A 418 3.20 -14.81 15.69
C ASN A 418 3.64 -16.12 15.03
N LYS A 419 3.25 -17.26 15.63
CA LYS A 419 3.33 -18.55 14.94
C LYS A 419 2.38 -18.61 13.74
N THR A 420 2.76 -19.33 12.69
CA THR A 420 1.90 -19.55 11.50
C THR A 420 0.60 -20.26 11.84
N SER A 421 0.58 -21.04 12.94
CA SER A 421 -0.60 -21.72 13.44
C SER A 421 -1.55 -20.86 14.25
N ALA A 422 -1.17 -19.63 14.61
CA ALA A 422 -2.04 -18.69 15.32
C ALA A 422 -3.20 -18.24 14.40
N ILE A 423 -4.32 -17.87 15.03
CA ILE A 423 -5.52 -17.39 14.31
C ILE A 423 -5.63 -15.88 14.45
N SER A 424 -5.37 -15.32 15.64
CA SER A 424 -5.48 -13.89 15.91
C SER A 424 -4.11 -13.24 16.01
N PRO A 425 -3.91 -12.02 15.45
CA PRO A 425 -2.67 -11.25 15.62
C PRO A 425 -2.42 -10.81 17.06
N PHE A 426 -3.41 -10.93 17.95
CA PHE A 426 -3.30 -10.67 19.38
C PHE A 426 -2.83 -11.91 20.20
N GLU A 427 -2.66 -13.05 19.54
CA GLU A 427 -2.01 -14.19 20.16
C GLU A 427 -0.51 -13.91 20.41
N PRO A 428 0.18 -14.69 21.30
CA PRO A 428 1.57 -14.43 21.63
C PRO A 428 2.50 -14.31 20.44
N CYS A 429 3.40 -13.32 20.50
CA CYS A 429 4.52 -13.17 19.56
C CYS A 429 5.76 -13.89 20.10
N TYR A 430 6.67 -14.19 19.20
CA TYR A 430 7.93 -14.87 19.49
C TYR A 430 9.09 -14.12 18.84
N ASP A 431 10.25 -14.10 19.50
CA ASP A 431 11.49 -13.53 18.98
C ASP A 431 12.23 -14.51 18.07
N CYS A 432 13.41 -14.08 17.57
CA CYS A 432 14.26 -14.87 16.69
C CYS A 432 14.80 -16.18 17.35
N ASP A 433 14.85 -16.24 18.67
CA ASP A 433 15.28 -17.43 19.44
C ASP A 433 14.10 -18.35 19.80
N GLY A 434 12.87 -17.96 19.42
CA GLY A 434 11.65 -18.71 19.71
C GLY A 434 11.10 -18.50 21.12
N ASN A 435 11.57 -17.47 21.84
CA ASN A 435 11.02 -17.11 23.14
C ASN A 435 9.75 -16.27 22.95
N GLN A 436 8.75 -16.53 23.78
CA GLN A 436 7.55 -15.69 23.80
C GLN A 436 7.89 -14.30 24.32
N VAL A 437 7.36 -13.30 23.63
CA VAL A 437 7.52 -11.88 23.97
C VAL A 437 6.14 -11.32 24.33
N ASP A 438 6.06 -10.59 25.47
CA ASP A 438 4.83 -9.96 25.97
C ASP A 438 4.48 -8.66 25.22
#